data_6368d21b7a4c2fe2eeae7ae018998615
#
_entry.id   6368d21b7a4c2fe2eeae7ae018998615
#
_cell.length_a   1.000
_cell.length_b   1.000
_cell.length_c   1.000
_cell.angle_alpha   90.00
_cell.angle_beta   90.00
_cell.angle_gamma   90.00
#
_symmetry.space_group_name_H-M   'P 1'
#
loop_
_entity.id
_entity.type
_entity.pdbx_description
1 polymer ?
#
loop_
_entity_poly.entity_id
_entity_poly.type
_entity_poly.pdbx_seq_one_letter_code
_entity_poly.pdbx_strand_id
1 'polypeptide(L)'
;MRTVYEYIDKCYLSARNIDMHRTVRYKKRTKHEETPKVSPRKKIGHRHNDFLKYIEDHPGIRIVQMDTVEGVKGGKLLQTFLWPENNLMLAYLIDSKEMSNTVRVIDYIEETIGIEEFKELFPVILTDNGSEFADP
;
A
#
# COMPACT_ATOMS: atom_id res chain seq x y z
N MET A 1 -28.18 11.37 -18.21
CA MET A 1 -28.91 12.55 -17.73
C MET A 1 -27.93 13.72 -17.71
N ARG A 2 -28.20 14.81 -18.42
CA ARG A 2 -27.31 15.98 -18.40
C ARG A 2 -27.58 16.79 -17.14
N THR A 3 -26.54 17.28 -16.48
CA THR A 3 -26.67 18.09 -15.27
C THR A 3 -26.99 19.56 -15.64
N VAL A 4 -27.59 20.32 -14.71
CA VAL A 4 -27.86 21.76 -14.88
C VAL A 4 -26.58 22.54 -15.22
N TYR A 5 -25.43 22.11 -14.68
CA TYR A 5 -24.12 22.72 -14.99
C TYR A 5 -23.74 22.60 -16.48
N GLU A 6 -24.03 21.46 -17.13
CA GLU A 6 -23.81 21.31 -18.59
C GLU A 6 -24.67 22.25 -19.40
N TYR A 7 -25.88 22.55 -18.94
CA TYR A 7 -26.75 23.52 -19.61
C TYR A 7 -26.26 24.96 -19.47
N ILE A 8 -25.65 25.29 -18.29
CA ILE A 8 -25.01 26.58 -18.04
C ILE A 8 -23.77 26.72 -18.93
N ASP A 9 -22.90 25.70 -18.95
CA ASP A 9 -21.68 25.67 -19.77
C ASP A 9 -21.97 25.84 -21.26
N LYS A 10 -23.07 25.24 -21.74
CA LYS A 10 -23.51 25.33 -23.13
C LYS A 10 -24.35 26.57 -23.42
N CYS A 11 -24.50 27.47 -22.45
CA CYS A 11 -25.28 28.70 -22.58
C CYS A 11 -26.76 28.46 -22.98
N TYR A 12 -27.35 27.33 -22.57
CA TYR A 12 -28.78 27.05 -22.80
C TYR A 12 -29.69 27.74 -21.78
N LEU A 13 -29.12 28.24 -20.69
CA LEU A 13 -29.80 29.01 -19.65
C LEU A 13 -29.32 30.47 -19.68
N SER A 14 -30.11 31.38 -19.13
CA SER A 14 -29.71 32.80 -18.96
C SER A 14 -28.59 32.97 -17.94
N ALA A 15 -28.51 32.06 -16.93
CA ALA A 15 -27.44 32.04 -15.98
C ALA A 15 -26.12 31.63 -16.66
N ARG A 16 -25.01 32.31 -16.29
CA ARG A 16 -23.66 32.05 -16.77
C ARG A 16 -22.80 31.54 -15.64
N ASN A 17 -21.68 30.90 -15.99
CA ASN A 17 -20.69 30.41 -14.97
C ASN A 17 -20.20 31.52 -14.05
N ILE A 18 -20.18 32.76 -14.52
CA ILE A 18 -19.77 33.93 -13.73
C ILE A 18 -20.80 34.29 -12.65
N ASP A 19 -22.07 33.95 -12.84
CA ASP A 19 -23.15 34.22 -11.91
C ASP A 19 -23.21 33.17 -10.76
N MET A 20 -22.43 32.10 -10.89
CA MET A 20 -22.42 31.02 -9.92
C MET A 20 -21.57 31.36 -8.69
N HIS A 21 -22.15 31.14 -7.50
CA HIS A 21 -21.53 31.46 -6.21
C HIS A 21 -20.20 30.73 -5.94
N ARG A 22 -19.96 29.62 -6.61
CA ARG A 22 -18.69 28.84 -6.55
C ARG A 22 -18.37 28.25 -7.91
N THR A 23 -17.46 28.87 -8.63
CA THR A 23 -16.71 28.19 -9.70
C THR A 23 -15.69 27.25 -9.04
N VAL A 24 -15.92 25.95 -9.09
CA VAL A 24 -14.91 24.97 -8.63
C VAL A 24 -13.71 25.07 -9.56
N ARG A 25 -12.67 25.76 -9.14
CA ARG A 25 -11.37 25.73 -9.84
C ARG A 25 -10.70 24.40 -9.48
N TYR A 26 -10.76 23.43 -10.36
CA TYR A 26 -9.94 22.23 -10.21
C TYR A 26 -8.47 22.62 -10.31
N LYS A 27 -7.72 22.41 -9.23
CA LYS A 27 -6.27 22.50 -9.27
C LYS A 27 -5.78 21.54 -10.36
N LYS A 28 -4.99 22.01 -11.34
CA LYS A 28 -4.41 21.11 -12.34
C LYS A 28 -3.72 19.97 -11.59
N ARG A 29 -4.11 18.72 -11.90
CA ARG A 29 -3.42 17.54 -11.36
C ARG A 29 -1.96 17.66 -11.78
N THR A 30 -1.08 17.90 -10.82
CA THR A 30 0.35 17.69 -11.02
C THR A 30 0.50 16.22 -11.37
N LYS A 31 1.11 15.91 -12.52
CA LYS A 31 1.53 14.53 -12.81
C LYS A 31 2.43 14.14 -11.64
N HIS A 32 1.99 13.17 -10.84
CA HIS A 32 2.89 12.51 -9.92
C HIS A 32 3.97 11.85 -10.78
N GLU A 33 5.22 12.07 -10.43
CA GLU A 33 6.32 11.27 -10.98
C GLU A 33 5.91 9.80 -10.78
N GLU A 34 5.92 9.05 -11.88
CA GLU A 34 5.58 7.63 -11.82
C GLU A 34 6.62 6.96 -10.94
N THR A 35 6.23 6.50 -9.76
CA THR A 35 7.08 5.63 -8.94
C THR A 35 7.48 4.44 -9.81
N PRO A 36 8.76 4.03 -9.80
CA PRO A 36 9.23 2.94 -10.62
C PRO A 36 8.39 1.69 -10.35
N LYS A 37 7.67 1.24 -11.36
CA LYS A 37 6.81 0.04 -11.25
C LYS A 37 7.72 -1.18 -11.13
N VAL A 38 7.46 -2.02 -10.13
CA VAL A 38 8.12 -3.31 -9.98
C VAL A 38 7.98 -4.11 -11.27
N SER A 39 9.09 -4.66 -11.77
CA SER A 39 9.10 -5.35 -13.05
C SER A 39 8.14 -6.55 -13.04
N PRO A 40 7.46 -6.87 -14.16
CA PRO A 40 6.53 -8.01 -14.22
C PRO A 40 7.18 -9.35 -13.85
N ARG A 41 8.49 -9.51 -14.07
CA ARG A 41 9.23 -10.74 -13.73
C ARG A 41 9.35 -10.96 -12.23
N LYS A 42 9.48 -9.92 -11.43
CA LYS A 42 9.52 -10.01 -9.95
C LYS A 42 8.16 -10.35 -9.34
N LYS A 43 7.07 -10.32 -10.12
CA LYS A 43 5.71 -10.64 -9.68
C LYS A 43 5.29 -12.08 -9.94
N ILE A 44 6.16 -12.90 -10.53
CA ILE A 44 5.87 -14.31 -10.80
C ILE A 44 5.96 -15.07 -9.47
N GLY A 45 4.91 -15.80 -9.11
CA GLY A 45 4.82 -16.49 -7.82
C GLY A 45 4.34 -15.61 -6.65
N HIS A 46 4.19 -14.28 -6.85
CA HIS A 46 3.75 -13.34 -5.81
C HIS A 46 2.46 -12.59 -6.19
N ARG A 47 1.60 -13.25 -6.99
CA ARG A 47 0.29 -12.69 -7.36
C ARG A 47 -0.78 -13.17 -6.41
N HIS A 48 -1.86 -12.41 -6.32
CA HIS A 48 -3.02 -12.80 -5.51
C HIS A 48 -3.52 -14.22 -5.79
N ASN A 49 -3.54 -14.65 -7.06
CA ASN A 49 -3.93 -16.01 -7.43
C ASN A 49 -2.93 -17.07 -6.93
N ASP A 50 -1.64 -16.75 -6.87
CA ASP A 50 -0.62 -17.65 -6.34
C ASP A 50 -0.77 -17.79 -4.83
N PHE A 51 -1.06 -16.67 -4.15
CA PHE A 51 -1.39 -16.66 -2.73
C PHE A 51 -2.64 -17.50 -2.42
N LEU A 52 -3.74 -17.37 -3.18
CA LEU A 52 -4.95 -18.15 -2.95
C LEU A 52 -4.69 -19.66 -3.07
N LYS A 53 -3.94 -20.07 -4.09
CA LYS A 53 -3.54 -21.49 -4.25
C LYS A 53 -2.70 -21.97 -3.06
N TYR A 54 -1.74 -21.14 -2.62
CA TYR A 54 -0.89 -21.49 -1.50
C TYR A 54 -1.71 -21.71 -0.22
N ILE A 55 -2.71 -20.88 0.05
CA ILE A 55 -3.61 -21.04 1.21
C ILE A 55 -4.50 -22.28 1.08
N GLU A 56 -4.98 -22.60 -0.14
CA GLU A 56 -5.74 -23.83 -0.39
C GLU A 56 -4.88 -25.09 -0.09
N ASP A 57 -3.60 -25.07 -0.47
CA ASP A 57 -2.65 -26.16 -0.22
C ASP A 57 -2.21 -26.25 1.25
N HIS A 58 -2.30 -25.15 2.01
CA HIS A 58 -1.84 -25.05 3.40
C HIS A 58 -2.97 -24.53 4.33
N PRO A 59 -4.03 -25.31 4.56
CA PRO A 59 -5.16 -24.86 5.37
C PRO A 59 -4.73 -24.62 6.82
N GLY A 60 -5.10 -23.45 7.35
CA GLY A 60 -4.78 -23.05 8.73
C GLY A 60 -3.39 -22.43 8.94
N ILE A 61 -2.64 -22.17 7.86
CA ILE A 61 -1.37 -21.43 7.96
C ILE A 61 -1.63 -20.02 8.46
N ARG A 62 -0.79 -19.57 9.39
CA ARG A 62 -0.85 -18.21 9.93
C ARG A 62 -0.37 -17.22 8.88
N ILE A 63 -1.10 -16.09 8.74
CA ILE A 63 -0.76 -15.01 7.82
C ILE A 63 -0.45 -13.77 8.64
N VAL A 64 0.73 -13.18 8.39
CA VAL A 64 1.12 -11.89 8.93
C VAL A 64 0.97 -10.83 7.85
N GLN A 65 0.18 -9.80 8.08
CA GLN A 65 0.05 -8.69 7.15
C GLN A 65 1.13 -7.66 7.45
N MET A 66 1.89 -7.27 6.44
CA MET A 66 2.93 -6.25 6.56
C MET A 66 2.59 -5.07 5.67
N ASP A 67 2.68 -3.85 6.24
CA ASP A 67 2.40 -2.60 5.53
C ASP A 67 3.31 -1.48 6.03
N THR A 68 3.45 -0.43 5.23
CA THR A 68 4.24 0.76 5.57
C THR A 68 3.33 1.98 5.67
N VAL A 69 3.21 2.54 6.87
CA VAL A 69 2.37 3.71 7.15
C VAL A 69 3.22 4.98 7.11
N GLU A 70 2.89 5.88 6.19
CA GLU A 70 3.51 7.20 6.06
C GLU A 70 2.60 8.27 6.71
N GLY A 71 3.13 8.99 7.70
CA GLY A 71 2.41 10.09 8.35
C GLY A 71 2.54 11.39 7.57
N VAL A 72 3.75 11.95 7.55
CA VAL A 72 4.07 13.18 6.83
C VAL A 72 4.97 12.83 5.66
N LYS A 73 4.65 13.31 4.46
CA LYS A 73 5.44 13.05 3.25
C LYS A 73 6.91 13.44 3.43
N GLY A 74 7.80 12.46 3.26
CA GLY A 74 9.23 12.63 3.47
C GLY A 74 9.67 12.59 4.94
N GLY A 75 8.77 12.24 5.85
CA GLY A 75 9.08 11.95 7.26
C GLY A 75 9.41 10.49 7.50
N LYS A 76 9.56 10.17 8.79
CA LYS A 76 9.71 8.77 9.22
C LYS A 76 8.41 7.99 8.99
N LEU A 77 8.56 6.68 8.75
CA LEU A 77 7.46 5.78 8.47
C LEU A 77 7.39 4.70 9.55
N LEU A 78 6.23 4.08 9.68
CA LEU A 78 6.04 2.90 10.52
C LEU A 78 5.89 1.69 9.62
N GLN A 79 6.77 0.72 9.76
CA GLN A 79 6.57 -0.61 9.22
C GLN A 79 5.80 -1.44 10.22
N THR A 80 4.65 -1.94 9.82
CA THR A 80 3.72 -2.66 10.70
C THR A 80 3.63 -4.12 10.31
N PHE A 81 3.51 -4.98 11.32
CA PHE A 81 3.22 -6.41 11.19
C PHE A 81 1.97 -6.70 12.00
N LEU A 82 0.92 -7.18 11.36
CA LEU A 82 -0.37 -7.48 11.98
C LEU A 82 -0.64 -8.99 11.90
N TRP A 83 -0.95 -9.58 13.04
CA TRP A 83 -1.52 -10.93 13.15
C TRP A 83 -3.03 -10.80 13.33
N PRO A 84 -3.83 -10.99 12.27
CA PRO A 84 -5.28 -10.80 12.34
C PRO A 84 -5.97 -11.72 13.36
N GLU A 85 -5.45 -12.93 13.52
CA GLU A 85 -6.02 -13.94 14.43
C GLU A 85 -6.05 -13.48 15.89
N ASN A 86 -5.01 -12.77 16.32
CA ASN A 86 -4.82 -12.36 17.71
C ASN A 86 -5.03 -10.84 17.88
N ASN A 87 -5.30 -10.09 16.82
CA ASN A 87 -5.30 -8.62 16.81
C ASN A 87 -4.01 -8.02 17.39
N LEU A 88 -2.89 -8.72 17.24
CA LEU A 88 -1.57 -8.25 17.66
C LEU A 88 -0.94 -7.47 16.50
N MET A 89 -0.40 -6.29 16.81
CA MET A 89 0.36 -5.49 15.87
C MET A 89 1.68 -5.07 16.46
N LEU A 90 2.77 -5.31 15.71
CA LEU A 90 4.08 -4.71 15.97
C LEU A 90 4.31 -3.56 14.98
N ALA A 91 5.03 -2.53 15.41
CA ALA A 91 5.39 -1.40 14.58
C ALA A 91 6.84 -0.98 14.82
N TYR A 92 7.58 -0.80 13.73
CA TYR A 92 8.96 -0.36 13.73
C TYR A 92 9.11 0.96 13.01
N LEU A 93 9.86 1.89 13.60
CA LEU A 93 10.13 3.18 12.97
C LEU A 93 11.27 3.03 11.96
N ILE A 94 11.00 3.40 10.70
CA ILE A 94 11.97 3.39 9.60
C ILE A 94 12.15 4.81 9.02
N ASP A 95 13.32 5.07 8.45
CA ASP A 95 13.68 6.42 7.99
C ASP A 95 13.16 6.73 6.58
N SER A 96 13.05 5.73 5.72
CA SER A 96 12.59 5.90 4.33
C SER A 96 11.88 4.66 3.82
N LYS A 97 11.05 4.84 2.78
CA LYS A 97 10.32 3.77 2.07
C LYS A 97 11.25 3.05 1.08
N GLU A 98 12.34 2.52 1.58
CA GLU A 98 13.32 1.75 0.81
C GLU A 98 13.32 0.28 1.23
N MET A 99 13.51 -0.59 0.26
CA MET A 99 13.59 -2.03 0.44
C MET A 99 14.63 -2.44 1.50
N SER A 100 15.79 -1.78 1.52
CA SER A 100 16.85 -2.02 2.50
C SER A 100 16.41 -1.80 3.96
N ASN A 101 15.53 -0.83 4.21
CA ASN A 101 14.99 -0.59 5.55
C ASN A 101 14.00 -1.67 5.97
N THR A 102 13.18 -2.16 5.03
CA THR A 102 12.27 -3.28 5.25
C THR A 102 13.03 -4.55 5.61
N VAL A 103 14.05 -4.88 4.83
CA VAL A 103 14.93 -6.07 5.09
C VAL A 103 15.58 -5.94 6.45
N ARG A 104 16.17 -4.79 6.79
CA ARG A 104 16.80 -4.57 8.12
C ARG A 104 15.86 -4.79 9.29
N VAL A 105 14.57 -4.45 9.15
CA VAL A 105 13.60 -4.71 10.22
C VAL A 105 13.34 -6.20 10.35
N ILE A 106 13.21 -6.92 9.24
CA ILE A 106 13.01 -8.36 9.22
C ILE A 106 14.22 -9.07 9.82
N ASP A 107 15.44 -8.72 9.40
CA ASP A 107 16.69 -9.26 9.94
C ASP A 107 16.79 -9.01 11.44
N TYR A 108 16.46 -7.81 11.90
CA TYR A 108 16.45 -7.48 13.32
C TYR A 108 15.48 -8.35 14.14
N ILE A 109 14.29 -8.60 13.60
CA ILE A 109 13.31 -9.48 14.26
C ILE A 109 13.87 -10.91 14.32
N GLU A 110 14.39 -11.44 13.20
CA GLU A 110 14.97 -12.78 13.12
C GLU A 110 16.14 -12.95 14.08
N GLU A 111 17.07 -11.99 14.14
CA GLU A 111 18.18 -11.99 15.07
C GLU A 111 17.73 -11.94 16.54
N THR A 112 16.62 -11.23 16.82
CA THR A 112 16.14 -11.04 18.20
C THR A 112 15.45 -12.29 18.74
N ILE A 113 14.61 -12.95 17.92
CA ILE A 113 13.81 -14.10 18.38
C ILE A 113 14.41 -15.46 17.99
N GLY A 114 15.32 -15.47 17.01
CA GLY A 114 15.91 -16.70 16.47
C GLY A 114 15.15 -17.21 15.23
N ILE A 115 15.86 -17.95 14.38
CA ILE A 115 15.36 -18.37 13.06
C ILE A 115 14.19 -19.37 13.15
N GLU A 116 14.17 -20.23 14.14
CA GLU A 116 13.10 -21.23 14.27
C GLU A 116 11.80 -20.58 14.75
N GLU A 117 11.88 -19.71 15.75
CA GLU A 117 10.76 -18.91 16.25
C GLU A 117 10.26 -17.93 15.18
N PHE A 118 11.17 -17.37 14.39
CA PHE A 118 10.81 -16.49 13.27
C PHE A 118 9.96 -17.25 12.24
N LYS A 119 10.39 -18.44 11.81
CA LYS A 119 9.62 -19.27 10.86
C LYS A 119 8.25 -19.66 11.39
N GLU A 120 8.13 -19.88 12.70
CA GLU A 120 6.86 -20.22 13.34
C GLU A 120 5.92 -19.01 13.41
N LEU A 121 6.44 -17.83 13.74
CA LEU A 121 5.66 -16.61 13.91
C LEU A 121 5.32 -15.93 12.57
N PHE A 122 6.18 -16.07 11.56
CA PHE A 122 6.08 -15.43 10.25
C PHE A 122 6.08 -16.45 9.10
N PRO A 123 5.23 -17.49 9.12
CA PRO A 123 5.25 -18.52 8.07
C PRO A 123 4.83 -17.96 6.70
N VAL A 124 3.98 -16.95 6.67
CA VAL A 124 3.59 -16.21 5.45
C VAL A 124 3.46 -14.75 5.77
N ILE A 125 4.20 -13.91 5.05
CA ILE A 125 4.09 -12.46 5.13
C ILE A 125 3.34 -11.97 3.89
N LEU A 126 2.17 -11.38 4.09
CA LEU A 126 1.34 -10.81 3.04
C LEU A 126 1.57 -9.30 2.98
N THR A 127 1.98 -8.80 1.81
CA THR A 127 2.21 -7.37 1.56
C THR A 127 1.36 -6.88 0.39
N ASP A 128 1.27 -5.58 0.24
CA ASP A 128 0.87 -5.00 -1.04
C ASP A 128 2.01 -5.16 -2.09
N ASN A 129 1.77 -4.66 -3.32
CA ASN A 129 2.78 -4.69 -4.37
C ASN A 129 3.72 -3.46 -4.33
N GLY A 130 4.02 -2.93 -3.17
CA GLY A 130 4.94 -1.82 -2.97
C GLY A 130 6.36 -2.14 -3.44
N SER A 131 7.10 -1.12 -3.88
CA SER A 131 8.50 -1.29 -4.30
C SER A 131 9.43 -1.67 -3.16
N GLU A 132 9.06 -1.33 -1.94
CA GLU A 132 9.76 -1.65 -0.69
C GLU A 132 9.69 -3.13 -0.30
N PHE A 133 8.76 -3.88 -0.91
CA PHE A 133 8.58 -5.32 -0.69
C PHE A 133 8.99 -6.16 -1.92
N ALA A 134 9.80 -5.58 -2.81
CA ALA A 134 10.17 -6.23 -4.07
C ALA A 134 11.30 -7.27 -3.93
N ASP A 135 11.93 -7.39 -2.79
CA ASP A 135 12.93 -8.41 -2.49
C ASP A 135 12.24 -9.61 -1.83
N PRO A 136 12.33 -10.81 -2.46
CA PRO A 136 11.69 -12.01 -1.95
C PRO A 136 12.43 -12.62 -0.77
#